data_f0f6dd62bac6af2b423e59be2e44758d
#
_entry.id   f0f6dd62bac6af2b423e59be2e44758d
#
_cell.length_a   1.000
_cell.length_b   1.000
_cell.length_c   1.000
_cell.angle_alpha   90.00
_cell.angle_beta   90.00
_cell.angle_gamma   90.00
#
_symmetry.space_group_name_H-M   'P 1'
#
loop_
_entity.id
_entity.type
_entity.pdbx_description
1 polymer ?
#
loop_
_entity_poly.entity_id
_entity_poly.type
_entity_poly.pdbx_seq_one_letter_code
_entity_poly.pdbx_strand_id
1 'polypeptide(L)'
;MMKEIKTEFKNNTIAIDFDGVIHQYSRGFQGLDNAYDPPMPGAIPSLQKLKDAGYRLIIVSSRPVKPIRKWLEKYSLSHFFDDVTNIKQPAKYYIDDHAIRFDKTDPNAWHKTIDFIEEGGDK
;
A
#
# COMPACT_ATOMS: atom_id res chain seq x y z
N MET A 1 21.70 21.77 -1.76
CA MET A 1 20.91 21.57 -2.99
C MET A 1 20.47 20.16 -3.16
N MET A 2 21.40 19.31 -3.59
CA MET A 2 21.07 17.90 -3.79
C MET A 2 20.48 17.26 -2.56
N LYS A 3 20.97 17.62 -1.39
CA LYS A 3 20.47 17.11 -0.13
C LYS A 3 19.02 17.44 0.11
N GLU A 4 18.64 18.64 -0.21
CA GLU A 4 17.27 19.11 -0.01
C GLU A 4 16.29 18.32 -0.86
N ILE A 5 16.65 18.10 -2.12
CA ILE A 5 15.83 17.33 -3.04
C ILE A 5 15.62 15.92 -2.52
N LYS A 6 16.70 15.27 -2.08
CA LYS A 6 16.61 13.90 -1.55
C LYS A 6 15.73 13.84 -0.32
N THR A 7 15.84 14.81 0.55
CA THR A 7 15.06 14.86 1.78
C THR A 7 13.58 14.96 1.46
N GLU A 8 13.22 15.79 0.50
CA GLU A 8 11.85 15.97 0.10
C GLU A 8 11.26 14.67 -0.45
N PHE A 9 11.98 13.99 -1.32
CA PHE A 9 11.51 12.72 -1.86
C PHE A 9 11.27 11.68 -0.80
N LYS A 10 12.17 11.59 0.17
CA LYS A 10 12.11 10.56 1.20
C LYS A 10 10.91 10.70 2.11
N ASN A 11 10.44 11.91 2.34
CA ASN A 11 9.49 12.17 3.40
C ASN A 11 8.08 12.41 2.94
N ASN A 12 7.79 12.17 1.68
CA ASN A 12 6.54 12.60 1.10
C ASN A 12 5.73 11.49 0.42
N THR A 13 6.27 10.28 0.39
CA THR A 13 5.62 9.18 -0.33
C THR A 13 5.00 8.19 0.64
N ILE A 14 3.77 7.77 0.33
CA ILE A 14 3.12 6.65 0.99
C ILE A 14 2.89 5.59 -0.07
N ALA A 15 3.43 4.40 0.16
CA ALA A 15 3.25 3.25 -0.71
C ALA A 15 2.10 2.41 -0.16
N ILE A 16 1.12 2.12 -1.00
CA ILE A 16 -0.13 1.48 -0.59
C ILE A 16 -0.31 0.20 -1.38
N ASP A 17 -0.57 -0.90 -0.67
CA ASP A 17 -0.92 -2.16 -1.31
C ASP A 17 -2.31 -2.03 -1.96
N PHE A 18 -2.59 -2.89 -2.93
CA PHE A 18 -3.84 -2.85 -3.67
C PHE A 18 -4.87 -3.83 -3.08
N ASP A 19 -4.63 -5.13 -3.21
CA ASP A 19 -5.57 -6.16 -2.75
C ASP A 19 -5.64 -6.17 -1.23
N GLY A 20 -6.85 -6.07 -0.69
CA GLY A 20 -7.07 -6.06 0.75
C GLY A 20 -6.87 -4.69 1.41
N VAL A 21 -6.50 -3.66 0.66
CA VAL A 21 -6.28 -2.31 1.20
C VAL A 21 -7.12 -1.28 0.43
N ILE A 22 -6.94 -1.19 -0.89
CA ILE A 22 -7.76 -0.30 -1.75
C ILE A 22 -8.91 -1.09 -2.36
N HIS A 23 -8.62 -2.26 -2.91
CA HIS A 23 -9.57 -3.22 -3.45
C HIS A 23 -10.01 -4.14 -2.32
N GLN A 24 -11.31 -4.33 -2.12
CA GLN A 24 -11.79 -5.12 -0.99
C GLN A 24 -11.25 -6.54 -0.96
N TYR A 25 -11.13 -7.17 -2.13
CA TYR A 25 -10.53 -8.50 -2.23
C TYR A 25 -11.25 -9.53 -1.37
N SER A 26 -12.57 -9.42 -1.28
CA SER A 26 -13.37 -10.18 -0.30
C SER A 26 -13.36 -11.69 -0.51
N ARG A 27 -13.08 -12.14 -1.73
CA ARG A 27 -13.03 -13.56 -2.06
C ARG A 27 -11.61 -14.08 -2.30
N GLY A 28 -10.60 -13.28 -1.93
CA GLY A 28 -9.21 -13.63 -2.16
C GLY A 28 -8.86 -13.67 -3.63
N PHE A 29 -7.85 -14.45 -3.98
CA PHE A 29 -7.31 -14.50 -5.33
C PHE A 29 -8.32 -15.14 -6.31
N GLN A 30 -8.71 -14.39 -7.32
CA GLN A 30 -9.63 -14.85 -8.38
C GLN A 30 -9.02 -14.63 -9.77
N GLY A 31 -7.69 -14.62 -9.86
CA GLY A 31 -6.96 -14.40 -11.11
C GLY A 31 -6.30 -13.04 -11.14
N LEU A 32 -5.14 -12.98 -11.82
CA LEU A 32 -4.33 -11.75 -11.87
C LEU A 32 -5.07 -10.59 -12.53
N ASP A 33 -5.93 -10.88 -13.49
CA ASP A 33 -6.66 -9.85 -14.24
C ASP A 33 -8.00 -9.49 -13.61
N ASN A 34 -8.37 -10.15 -12.52
CA ASN A 34 -9.71 -10.03 -11.97
C ASN A 34 -9.74 -9.27 -10.66
N ALA A 35 -9.77 -7.95 -10.73
CA ALA A 35 -10.06 -7.09 -9.60
C ALA A 35 -11.58 -6.88 -9.57
N TYR A 36 -12.25 -7.73 -8.83
CA TYR A 36 -13.71 -7.92 -8.92
C TYR A 36 -14.53 -7.07 -7.96
N ASP A 37 -13.92 -6.59 -6.89
CA ASP A 37 -14.64 -5.87 -5.83
C ASP A 37 -14.57 -4.35 -5.99
N PRO A 38 -15.48 -3.64 -5.35
CA PRO A 38 -15.39 -2.19 -5.26
C PRO A 38 -14.29 -1.77 -4.28
N PRO A 39 -14.04 -0.45 -4.16
CA PRO A 39 -13.08 0.07 -3.18
C PRO A 39 -13.42 -0.31 -1.75
N MET A 40 -12.38 -0.49 -0.96
CA MET A 40 -12.49 -0.77 0.47
C MET A 40 -13.27 0.37 1.14
N PRO A 41 -14.21 0.06 2.04
CA PRO A 41 -14.90 1.11 2.78
C PRO A 41 -13.91 2.06 3.46
N GLY A 42 -14.13 3.36 3.29
CA GLY A 42 -13.25 4.38 3.87
C GLY A 42 -12.04 4.73 3.03
N ALA A 43 -11.75 3.99 1.95
CA ALA A 43 -10.56 4.25 1.14
C ALA A 43 -10.62 5.62 0.47
N ILE A 44 -11.72 5.94 -0.20
CA ILE A 44 -11.80 7.18 -0.99
C ILE A 44 -11.61 8.42 -0.13
N PRO A 45 -12.35 8.63 0.97
CA PRO A 45 -12.13 9.81 1.79
C PRO A 45 -10.73 9.83 2.43
N SER A 46 -10.17 8.66 2.74
CA SER A 46 -8.81 8.59 3.32
C SER A 46 -7.76 8.99 2.31
N LEU A 47 -7.87 8.51 1.06
CA LEU A 47 -6.95 8.90 0.00
C LEU A 47 -7.01 10.40 -0.25
N GLN A 48 -8.21 10.98 -0.27
CA GLN A 48 -8.37 12.42 -0.44
C GLN A 48 -7.68 13.18 0.70
N LYS A 49 -7.86 12.72 1.93
CA LYS A 49 -7.25 13.34 3.10
C LYS A 49 -5.72 13.32 3.01
N LEU A 50 -5.15 12.20 2.57
CA LEU A 50 -3.71 12.08 2.41
C LEU A 50 -3.20 13.02 1.31
N LYS A 51 -3.91 13.11 0.19
CA LYS A 51 -3.54 14.04 -0.88
C LYS A 51 -3.60 15.49 -0.39
N ASP A 52 -4.65 15.82 0.35
CA ASP A 52 -4.82 17.18 0.89
C ASP A 52 -3.70 17.52 1.87
N ALA A 53 -3.16 16.52 2.56
CA ALA A 53 -2.04 16.68 3.48
C ALA A 53 -0.69 16.79 2.76
N GLY A 54 -0.67 16.65 1.43
CA GLY A 54 0.54 16.85 0.63
C GLY A 54 1.32 15.59 0.33
N TYR A 55 0.80 14.41 0.63
CA TYR A 55 1.52 13.17 0.35
C TYR A 55 1.44 12.77 -1.13
N ARG A 56 2.55 12.19 -1.59
CA ARG A 56 2.61 11.52 -2.88
C ARG A 56 2.17 10.08 -2.65
N LEU A 57 1.14 9.64 -3.36
CA LEU A 57 0.59 8.29 -3.18
C LEU A 57 0.97 7.40 -4.35
N ILE A 58 1.49 6.22 -4.05
CA ILE A 58 1.79 5.21 -5.07
C ILE A 58 1.19 3.88 -4.65
N ILE A 59 0.83 3.07 -5.63
CA ILE A 59 0.41 1.70 -5.39
C ILE A 59 1.60 0.78 -5.66
N VAL A 60 1.92 -0.09 -4.71
CA VAL A 60 2.94 -1.13 -4.87
C VAL A 60 2.25 -2.47 -4.64
N SER A 61 2.19 -3.31 -5.66
CA SER A 61 1.43 -4.55 -5.61
C SER A 61 2.12 -5.65 -6.39
N SER A 62 1.90 -6.89 -6.03
CA SER A 62 2.36 -8.04 -6.80
C SER A 62 1.46 -8.32 -8.02
N ARG A 63 0.29 -7.71 -8.07
CA ARG A 63 -0.61 -7.81 -9.22
C ARG A 63 -0.04 -7.02 -10.40
N PRO A 64 -0.20 -7.48 -11.65
CA PRO A 64 0.24 -6.69 -12.81
C PRO A 64 -0.39 -5.30 -12.82
N VAL A 65 0.36 -4.33 -13.33
CA VAL A 65 -0.04 -2.92 -13.32
C VAL A 65 -1.31 -2.67 -14.14
N LYS A 66 -1.44 -3.33 -15.28
CA LYS A 66 -2.54 -3.06 -16.20
C LYS A 66 -3.93 -3.31 -15.59
N PRO A 67 -4.20 -4.45 -14.95
CA PRO A 67 -5.50 -4.65 -14.29
C PRO A 67 -5.76 -3.63 -13.18
N ILE A 68 -4.74 -3.22 -12.46
CA ILE A 68 -4.89 -2.20 -11.41
C ILE A 68 -5.33 -0.88 -12.04
N ARG A 69 -4.65 -0.46 -13.11
CA ARG A 69 -4.99 0.80 -13.76
C ARG A 69 -6.42 0.78 -14.34
N LYS A 70 -6.84 -0.35 -14.90
CA LYS A 70 -8.22 -0.49 -15.38
C LYS A 70 -9.24 -0.35 -14.25
N TRP A 71 -8.95 -0.96 -13.11
CA TRP A 71 -9.81 -0.87 -11.94
C TRP A 71 -9.89 0.57 -11.41
N LEU A 72 -8.75 1.27 -11.37
CA LEU A 72 -8.72 2.67 -10.93
C LEU A 72 -9.56 3.55 -11.85
N GLU A 73 -9.48 3.33 -13.15
CA GLU A 73 -10.31 4.08 -14.12
C GLU A 73 -11.79 3.81 -13.89
N LYS A 74 -12.14 2.54 -13.67
CA LYS A 74 -13.54 2.15 -13.45
C LYS A 74 -14.16 2.91 -12.29
N TYR A 75 -13.41 3.11 -11.23
CA TYR A 75 -13.91 3.78 -10.03
C TYR A 75 -13.48 5.25 -9.92
N SER A 76 -12.89 5.79 -10.97
CA SER A 76 -12.45 7.20 -11.04
C SER A 76 -11.45 7.55 -9.94
N LEU A 77 -10.50 6.65 -9.68
CA LEU A 77 -9.50 6.81 -8.62
C LEU A 77 -8.09 7.07 -9.13
N SER A 78 -7.89 7.07 -10.45
CA SER A 78 -6.55 7.22 -11.03
C SER A 78 -5.84 8.50 -10.58
N HIS A 79 -6.59 9.56 -10.37
CA HIS A 79 -6.04 10.87 -10.03
C HIS A 79 -5.39 10.93 -8.65
N PHE A 80 -5.68 9.96 -7.78
CA PHE A 80 -5.06 9.93 -6.45
C PHE A 80 -3.61 9.45 -6.49
N PHE A 81 -3.22 8.69 -7.52
CA PHE A 81 -1.96 7.97 -7.50
C PHE A 81 -0.97 8.53 -8.52
N ASP A 82 0.25 8.78 -8.05
CA ASP A 82 1.34 9.26 -8.87
C ASP A 82 2.04 8.14 -9.62
N ASP A 83 1.90 6.90 -9.13
CA ASP A 83 2.48 5.73 -9.78
C ASP A 83 1.76 4.46 -9.36
N VAL A 84 1.84 3.44 -10.20
CA VAL A 84 1.39 2.08 -9.91
C VAL A 84 2.53 1.17 -10.36
N THR A 85 3.08 0.37 -9.45
CA THR A 85 4.28 -0.40 -9.73
C THR A 85 4.28 -1.75 -9.03
N ASN A 86 5.08 -2.69 -9.55
CA ASN A 86 5.35 -3.98 -8.91
C ASN A 86 6.66 -3.96 -8.12
N ILE A 87 7.37 -2.85 -8.11
CA ILE A 87 8.68 -2.72 -7.51
C ILE A 87 8.59 -1.85 -6.27
N LYS A 88 9.08 -2.38 -5.14
CA LYS A 88 9.09 -1.63 -3.89
C LYS A 88 9.86 -0.32 -4.05
N GLN A 89 9.26 0.76 -3.62
CA GLN A 89 9.83 2.09 -3.72
C GLN A 89 10.16 2.64 -2.33
N PRO A 90 11.13 3.55 -2.21
CA PRO A 90 11.32 4.27 -0.95
C PRO A 90 10.06 5.03 -0.58
N ALA A 91 9.65 4.91 0.65
CA ALA A 91 8.44 5.58 1.13
C ALA A 91 8.54 5.83 2.62
N LYS A 92 7.83 6.85 3.08
CA LYS A 92 7.74 7.15 4.51
C LYS A 92 6.92 6.09 5.24
N TYR A 93 5.83 5.64 4.62
CA TYR A 93 4.96 4.62 5.16
C TYR A 93 4.59 3.61 4.09
N TYR A 94 4.37 2.37 4.51
CA TYR A 94 3.83 1.31 3.67
C TYR A 94 2.52 0.85 4.31
N ILE A 95 1.42 0.95 3.57
CA ILE A 95 0.11 0.49 4.02
C ILE A 95 -0.15 -0.86 3.36
N ASP A 96 -0.20 -1.91 4.17
CA ASP A 96 -0.24 -3.30 3.67
C ASP A 96 -0.99 -4.14 4.71
N ASP A 97 -1.83 -5.07 4.23
CA ASP A 97 -2.62 -5.92 5.12
C ASP A 97 -1.89 -7.20 5.56
N HIS A 98 -0.71 -7.46 5.01
CA HIS A 98 0.07 -8.66 5.31
C HIS A 98 1.40 -8.36 5.98
N ALA A 99 1.66 -7.11 6.34
CA ALA A 99 2.94 -6.71 6.89
C ALA A 99 2.96 -6.87 8.41
N ILE A 100 4.13 -7.26 8.93
CA ILE A 100 4.41 -7.26 10.35
C ILE A 100 5.28 -6.05 10.64
N ARG A 101 4.89 -5.23 11.62
CA ARG A 101 5.69 -4.09 12.03
C ARG A 101 6.94 -4.59 12.76
N PHE A 102 8.09 -4.39 12.15
CA PHE A 102 9.37 -4.76 12.78
C PHE A 102 9.97 -3.50 13.41
N ASP A 103 10.10 -3.51 14.74
CA ASP A 103 10.68 -2.37 15.44
C ASP A 103 12.19 -2.57 15.59
N LYS A 104 12.95 -1.89 14.76
CA LYS A 104 14.41 -2.03 14.74
C LYS A 104 15.08 -1.55 16.02
N THR A 105 14.37 -0.85 16.90
CA THR A 105 14.91 -0.36 18.16
C THR A 105 14.66 -1.33 19.31
N ASP A 106 13.88 -2.38 19.09
CA ASP A 106 13.57 -3.39 20.09
C ASP A 106 14.57 -4.54 19.96
N PRO A 107 15.41 -4.82 20.98
CA PRO A 107 16.36 -5.92 20.89
C PRO A 107 15.70 -7.29 20.77
N ASN A 108 14.40 -7.39 21.09
CA ASN A 108 13.64 -8.64 20.99
C ASN A 108 12.75 -8.68 19.74
N ALA A 109 12.97 -7.80 18.77
CA ALA A 109 12.10 -7.68 17.61
C ALA A 109 11.96 -8.99 16.85
N TRP A 110 13.04 -9.73 16.62
CA TRP A 110 12.97 -11.01 15.92
C TRP A 110 12.19 -12.05 16.70
N HIS A 111 12.39 -12.12 18.04
CA HIS A 111 11.62 -13.06 18.86
C HIS A 111 10.13 -12.77 18.76
N LYS A 112 9.75 -11.51 18.85
CA LYS A 112 8.35 -11.11 18.75
C LYS A 112 7.77 -11.44 17.37
N THR A 113 8.54 -11.25 16.32
CA THR A 113 8.12 -11.56 14.96
C THR A 113 7.88 -13.05 14.79
N ILE A 114 8.82 -13.88 15.25
CA ILE A 114 8.69 -15.34 15.17
C ILE A 114 7.50 -15.80 15.99
N ASP A 115 7.34 -15.31 17.21
CA ASP A 115 6.21 -15.67 18.06
C ASP A 115 4.88 -15.35 17.37
N PHE A 116 4.77 -14.16 16.79
CA PHE A 116 3.57 -13.74 16.08
C PHE A 116 3.23 -14.71 14.94
N ILE A 117 4.23 -15.09 14.15
CA ILE A 117 4.05 -16.00 13.02
C ILE A 117 3.65 -17.39 13.50
N GLU A 118 4.32 -17.90 14.54
CA GLU A 118 4.07 -19.24 15.08
C GLU A 118 2.70 -19.36 15.73
N GLU A 119 2.22 -18.27 16.30
CA GLU A 119 0.89 -18.22 16.90
C GLU A 119 -0.22 -18.01 15.89
N GLY A 120 0.12 -17.91 14.61
CA GLY A 120 -0.84 -17.75 13.52
C GLY A 120 -1.16 -16.31 13.15
N GLY A 121 -0.42 -15.37 13.72
CA GLY A 121 -0.60 -13.96 13.39
C GLY A 121 -2.03 -13.48 13.64
N ASP A 122 -2.52 -12.62 12.76
CA ASP A 122 -3.91 -12.18 12.77
C ASP A 122 -4.78 -13.28 12.19
N LYS A 123 -5.77 -13.72 12.93
CA LYS A 123 -6.63 -14.82 12.48
C LYS A 123 -7.92 -14.36 11.86
#